data_ace7c6aa0ef46701982d5445e216e54a
#
_entry.id   ace7c6aa0ef46701982d5445e216e54a
#
_cell.length_a   1.000
_cell.length_b   1.000
_cell.length_c   1.000
_cell.angle_alpha   90.00
_cell.angle_beta   90.00
_cell.angle_gamma   90.00
#
_symmetry.space_group_name_H-M   'P 1'
#
loop_
_entity.id
_entity.type
_entity.pdbx_description
1 polymer ?
#
loop_
_entity_poly.entity_id
_entity_poly.type
_entity_poly.pdbx_seq_one_letter_code
_entity_poly.pdbx_strand_id
1 'polypeptide(L)'
;MTLAEAIRALSEGKPIRRIPWEWEIYSQYIRLNKDGQLVNEKGDPVLLFFDSADFKTDNWEIVHKPILNNDEKALLENIVRPFRKRFERITIVKETLKDNFVLTVHFCNKDEEYYTYLPHFSKKDDSHFTSMEADKIYSPAELGLFVREA
;
A
#
# COMPACT_ATOMS: atom_id res chain seq x y z
N MET A 1 -10.71 -10.82 2.28
CA MET A 1 -12.08 -10.87 2.83
C MET A 1 -13.06 -11.36 1.78
N THR A 2 -14.19 -11.88 2.23
CA THR A 2 -15.28 -12.31 1.34
C THR A 2 -15.99 -11.11 0.72
N LEU A 3 -16.80 -11.36 -0.32
CA LEU A 3 -17.62 -10.30 -0.93
C LEU A 3 -18.60 -9.71 0.09
N ALA A 4 -19.20 -10.53 0.97
CA ALA A 4 -20.10 -10.03 1.99
C ALA A 4 -19.42 -9.06 2.95
N GLU A 5 -18.22 -9.37 3.38
CA GLU A 5 -17.41 -8.49 4.22
C GLU A 5 -17.00 -7.20 3.47
N ALA A 6 -16.69 -7.32 2.18
CA ALA A 6 -16.34 -6.18 1.34
C ALA A 6 -17.53 -5.25 1.15
N ILE A 7 -18.74 -5.79 0.92
CA ILE A 7 -19.97 -5.01 0.80
C ILE A 7 -20.25 -4.24 2.10
N ARG A 8 -20.04 -4.89 3.24
CA ARG A 8 -20.19 -4.22 4.54
C ARG A 8 -19.21 -3.06 4.68
N ALA A 9 -17.92 -3.27 4.32
CA ALA A 9 -16.92 -2.21 4.34
C ALA A 9 -17.31 -1.06 3.42
N LEU A 10 -17.81 -1.37 2.23
CA LEU A 10 -18.29 -0.39 1.27
C LEU A 10 -19.44 0.45 1.84
N SER A 11 -20.40 -0.19 2.54
CA SER A 11 -21.51 0.51 3.18
C SER A 11 -21.06 1.42 4.31
N GLU A 12 -19.90 1.15 4.91
CA GLU A 12 -19.28 1.99 5.93
C GLU A 12 -18.45 3.14 5.33
N GLY A 13 -18.45 3.28 4.01
CA GLY A 13 -17.72 4.33 3.31
C GLY A 13 -16.27 4.00 2.98
N LYS A 14 -15.85 2.76 3.15
CA LYS A 14 -14.49 2.32 2.87
C LYS A 14 -14.34 1.92 1.41
N PRO A 15 -13.24 2.31 0.73
CA PRO A 15 -12.97 1.82 -0.62
C PRO A 15 -12.58 0.34 -0.58
N ILE A 16 -13.06 -0.42 -1.56
CA ILE A 16 -12.74 -1.84 -1.67
C ILE A 16 -12.24 -2.17 -3.07
N ARG A 17 -11.50 -3.26 -3.20
CA ARG A 17 -11.10 -3.81 -4.49
C ARG A 17 -10.92 -5.32 -4.38
N ARG A 18 -10.92 -5.99 -5.52
CA ARG A 18 -10.37 -7.34 -5.62
C ARG A 18 -8.89 -7.25 -5.89
N ILE A 19 -8.13 -8.15 -5.31
CA ILE A 19 -6.68 -8.19 -5.52
C ILE A 19 -6.28 -8.17 -7.00
N PRO A 20 -6.92 -8.94 -7.93
CA PRO A 20 -6.60 -8.85 -9.36
C PRO A 20 -6.73 -7.48 -10.01
N TRP A 21 -7.51 -6.58 -9.43
CA TRP A 21 -7.76 -5.26 -10.03
C TRP A 21 -6.54 -4.35 -10.12
N GLU A 22 -5.49 -4.65 -9.39
CA GLU A 22 -4.24 -3.86 -9.50
C GLU A 22 -3.67 -3.85 -10.91
N TRP A 23 -3.98 -4.89 -11.68
CA TRP A 23 -3.48 -5.05 -13.03
C TRP A 23 -4.48 -4.67 -14.09
N GLU A 24 -5.68 -4.28 -13.69
CA GLU A 24 -6.71 -3.89 -14.61
C GLU A 24 -6.64 -2.39 -14.90
N ILE A 25 -6.85 -2.03 -16.15
CA ILE A 25 -6.75 -0.67 -16.64
C ILE A 25 -7.95 0.19 -16.18
N TYR A 26 -9.07 -0.45 -15.84
CA TYR A 26 -10.35 0.24 -15.69
C TYR A 26 -10.61 0.83 -14.31
N SER A 27 -10.25 0.12 -13.24
CA SER A 27 -10.54 0.56 -11.88
C SER A 27 -9.51 0.01 -10.90
N GLN A 28 -9.00 0.86 -10.03
CA GLN A 28 -8.11 0.46 -8.95
C GLN A 28 -8.90 0.10 -7.69
N TYR A 29 -10.00 0.80 -7.45
CA TYR A 29 -10.92 0.52 -6.35
C TYR A 29 -12.28 1.13 -6.64
N ILE A 30 -13.27 0.74 -5.85
CA ILE A 30 -14.61 1.31 -5.88
C ILE A 30 -14.98 1.81 -4.49
N ARG A 31 -15.83 2.83 -4.45
CA ARG A 31 -16.34 3.41 -3.20
C ARG A 31 -17.72 3.98 -3.43
N LEU A 32 -18.42 4.29 -2.34
CA LEU A 32 -19.66 5.07 -2.43
C LEU A 32 -19.31 6.56 -2.32
N ASN A 33 -19.91 7.36 -3.17
CA ASN A 33 -19.79 8.82 -3.07
C ASN A 33 -20.78 9.37 -2.03
N LYS A 34 -20.81 10.70 -1.88
CA LYS A 34 -21.70 11.37 -0.92
C LYS A 34 -23.18 11.10 -1.17
N ASP A 35 -23.56 10.84 -2.42
CA ASP A 35 -24.95 10.60 -2.82
C ASP A 35 -25.31 9.09 -2.76
N GLY A 36 -24.39 8.26 -2.27
CA GLY A 36 -24.59 6.81 -2.19
C GLY A 36 -24.42 6.08 -3.51
N GLN A 37 -23.85 6.73 -4.52
CA GLN A 37 -23.57 6.11 -5.81
C GLN A 37 -22.24 5.38 -5.79
N LEU A 38 -22.18 4.24 -6.46
CA LEU A 38 -20.95 3.47 -6.62
C LEU A 38 -20.08 4.12 -7.70
N VAL A 39 -18.87 4.51 -7.32
CA VAL A 39 -17.93 5.20 -8.19
C VAL A 39 -16.55 4.55 -8.09
N ASN A 40 -15.71 4.79 -9.11
CA ASN A 40 -14.31 4.34 -9.09
C ASN A 40 -13.41 5.38 -8.41
N GLU A 41 -12.09 5.18 -8.46
CA GLU A 41 -11.10 6.08 -7.89
C GLU A 41 -11.13 7.49 -8.46
N LYS A 42 -11.65 7.64 -9.68
CA LYS A 42 -11.78 8.94 -10.35
C LYS A 42 -13.10 9.64 -10.06
N GLY A 43 -14.02 8.95 -9.37
CA GLY A 43 -15.35 9.46 -9.12
C GLY A 43 -16.37 9.17 -10.23
N ASP A 44 -15.98 8.38 -11.24
CA ASP A 44 -16.89 8.00 -12.33
C ASP A 44 -17.82 6.87 -11.89
N PRO A 45 -19.10 6.89 -12.32
CA PRO A 45 -20.05 5.83 -12.00
C PRO A 45 -19.57 4.46 -12.49
N VAL A 46 -19.78 3.43 -11.68
CA VAL A 46 -19.40 2.06 -11.98
C VAL A 46 -20.61 1.15 -11.90
N LEU A 47 -20.74 0.28 -12.90
CA LEU A 47 -21.70 -0.81 -12.86
C LEU A 47 -20.96 -2.11 -12.52
N LEU A 48 -21.38 -2.76 -11.44
CA LEU A 48 -20.82 -4.04 -11.03
C LEU A 48 -21.84 -5.14 -11.22
N PHE A 49 -21.39 -6.21 -11.84
CA PHE A 49 -22.16 -7.44 -11.96
C PHE A 49 -21.43 -8.51 -11.16
N PHE A 50 -22.14 -9.10 -10.20
CA PHE A 50 -21.60 -10.19 -9.38
C PHE A 50 -22.19 -11.51 -9.86
N ASP A 51 -21.35 -12.50 -10.06
CA ASP A 51 -21.77 -13.86 -10.36
C ASP A 51 -21.48 -14.78 -9.16
N SER A 52 -21.78 -16.06 -9.29
CA SER A 52 -21.57 -17.03 -8.22
C SER A 52 -20.10 -17.20 -7.85
N ALA A 53 -19.19 -16.98 -8.78
CA ALA A 53 -17.76 -17.04 -8.52
C ALA A 53 -17.31 -15.90 -7.62
N ASP A 54 -17.88 -14.70 -7.77
CA ASP A 54 -17.55 -13.56 -6.92
C ASP A 54 -17.91 -13.81 -5.46
N PHE A 55 -19.01 -14.53 -5.19
CA PHE A 55 -19.42 -14.87 -3.83
C PHE A 55 -18.56 -15.96 -3.18
N LYS A 56 -17.81 -16.72 -3.99
CA LYS A 56 -16.97 -17.81 -3.50
C LYS A 56 -15.53 -17.40 -3.25
N THR A 57 -15.14 -16.22 -3.70
CA THR A 57 -13.76 -15.72 -3.54
C THR A 57 -13.62 -14.94 -2.24
N ASP A 58 -12.42 -14.97 -1.68
CA ASP A 58 -12.07 -14.18 -0.49
C ASP A 58 -10.94 -13.18 -0.77
N ASN A 59 -10.74 -12.85 -2.03
CA ASN A 59 -9.68 -11.94 -2.47
C ASN A 59 -10.09 -10.47 -2.55
N TRP A 60 -11.14 -10.10 -1.84
CA TRP A 60 -11.51 -8.71 -1.65
C TRP A 60 -10.68 -8.08 -0.54
N GLU A 61 -10.39 -6.80 -0.67
CA GLU A 61 -9.67 -6.06 0.36
C GLU A 61 -10.13 -4.61 0.45
N ILE A 62 -9.94 -4.02 1.63
CA ILE A 62 -10.15 -2.59 1.83
C ILE A 62 -8.91 -1.86 1.32
N VAL A 63 -9.13 -0.84 0.49
CA VAL A 63 -8.04 0.00 0.00
C VAL A 63 -7.82 1.12 0.99
N HIS A 64 -6.69 1.10 1.64
CA HIS A 64 -6.28 2.20 2.50
C HIS A 64 -5.69 3.33 1.66
N LYS A 65 -5.82 4.57 2.16
CA LYS A 65 -5.19 5.71 1.52
C LYS A 65 -3.70 5.40 1.32
N PRO A 66 -3.16 5.57 0.10
CA PRO A 66 -1.75 5.31 -0.14
C PRO A 66 -0.87 6.12 0.81
N ILE A 67 0.06 5.43 1.48
CA ILE A 67 1.03 6.07 2.38
C ILE A 67 2.13 6.74 1.55
N LEU A 68 2.49 6.13 0.42
CA LEU A 68 3.52 6.64 -0.47
C LEU A 68 2.91 7.18 -1.76
N ASN A 69 3.44 8.28 -2.27
CA ASN A 69 3.14 8.71 -3.63
C ASN A 69 3.91 7.82 -4.63
N ASN A 70 3.65 8.01 -5.94
CA ASN A 70 4.24 7.15 -6.97
C ASN A 70 5.78 7.25 -7.02
N ASP A 71 6.33 8.43 -6.82
CA ASP A 71 7.78 8.63 -6.84
C ASP A 71 8.46 7.98 -5.64
N GLU A 72 7.90 8.13 -4.46
CA GLU A 72 8.38 7.51 -3.23
C GLU A 72 8.32 5.98 -3.34
N LYS A 73 7.23 5.47 -3.87
CA LYS A 73 7.03 4.05 -4.08
C LYS A 73 8.06 3.49 -5.05
N ALA A 74 8.29 4.17 -6.18
CA ALA A 74 9.28 3.75 -7.18
C ALA A 74 10.69 3.72 -6.58
N LEU A 75 11.04 4.73 -5.80
CA LEU A 75 12.35 4.80 -5.14
C LEU A 75 12.56 3.63 -4.19
N LEU A 76 11.60 3.36 -3.31
CA LEU A 76 11.72 2.27 -2.35
C LEU A 76 11.68 0.90 -3.02
N GLU A 77 10.85 0.72 -4.04
CA GLU A 77 10.83 -0.52 -4.81
C GLU A 77 12.18 -0.82 -5.47
N ASN A 78 12.84 0.20 -6.01
CA ASN A 78 14.17 0.02 -6.60
C ASN A 78 15.22 -0.41 -5.57
N ILE A 79 15.09 0.06 -4.34
CA ILE A 79 16.01 -0.32 -3.25
C ILE A 79 15.72 -1.74 -2.76
N VAL A 80 14.46 -2.09 -2.61
CA VAL A 80 14.04 -3.32 -1.94
C VAL A 80 13.96 -4.51 -2.91
N ARG A 81 13.58 -4.26 -4.17
CA ARG A 81 13.38 -5.32 -5.18
C ARG A 81 14.53 -6.30 -5.33
N PRO A 82 15.81 -5.87 -5.40
CA PRO A 82 16.91 -6.82 -5.54
C PRO A 82 17.06 -7.78 -4.37
N PHE A 83 16.54 -7.43 -3.20
CA PHE A 83 16.76 -8.17 -1.97
C PHE A 83 15.54 -8.92 -1.47
N ARG A 84 14.37 -8.73 -2.08
CA ARG A 84 13.11 -9.28 -1.55
C ARG A 84 13.07 -10.80 -1.47
N LYS A 85 13.78 -11.50 -2.38
CA LYS A 85 13.85 -12.96 -2.37
C LYS A 85 14.96 -13.50 -1.49
N ARG A 86 15.94 -12.66 -1.19
CA ARG A 86 17.11 -13.04 -0.39
C ARG A 86 16.83 -12.96 1.10
N PHE A 87 15.99 -12.03 1.52
CA PHE A 87 15.74 -11.77 2.94
C PHE A 87 14.32 -12.15 3.32
N GLU A 88 14.19 -12.82 4.47
CA GLU A 88 12.89 -13.23 5.01
C GLU A 88 12.07 -12.06 5.50
N ARG A 89 12.74 -11.02 6.01
CA ARG A 89 12.09 -9.88 6.62
C ARG A 89 12.74 -8.58 6.16
N ILE A 90 11.89 -7.66 5.72
CA ILE A 90 12.29 -6.32 5.34
C ILE A 90 11.39 -5.34 6.09
N THR A 91 11.99 -4.38 6.77
CA THR A 91 11.24 -3.33 7.46
C THR A 91 11.75 -1.96 7.05
N ILE A 92 10.86 -0.98 7.09
CA ILE A 92 11.15 0.40 6.69
C ILE A 92 10.67 1.33 7.79
N VAL A 93 11.55 2.21 8.24
CA VAL A 93 11.28 3.15 9.34
C VAL A 93 11.74 4.54 8.94
N LYS A 94 10.89 5.52 9.20
CA LYS A 94 11.26 6.94 9.11
C LYS A 94 11.73 7.38 10.50
N GLU A 95 13.03 7.23 10.76
CA GLU A 95 13.61 7.52 12.08
C GLU A 95 13.83 9.00 12.29
N THR A 96 13.52 9.47 13.49
CA THR A 96 13.80 10.84 13.91
C THR A 96 15.27 10.97 14.33
N LEU A 97 15.97 11.95 13.75
CA LEU A 97 17.36 12.24 14.03
C LEU A 97 17.52 13.74 14.23
N LYS A 98 17.45 14.22 15.48
CA LYS A 98 17.49 15.65 15.82
C LYS A 98 16.44 16.44 15.00
N ASP A 99 16.89 17.31 14.09
CA ASP A 99 16.02 18.12 13.26
C ASP A 99 15.64 17.47 11.92
N ASN A 100 16.14 16.26 11.69
CA ASN A 100 15.94 15.54 10.43
C ASN A 100 15.31 14.17 10.65
N PHE A 101 14.83 13.60 9.57
CA PHE A 101 14.42 12.21 9.53
C PHE A 101 15.41 11.43 8.67
N VAL A 102 15.60 10.17 8.99
CA VAL A 102 16.37 9.23 8.19
C VAL A 102 15.47 8.07 7.84
N LEU A 103 15.34 7.78 6.56
CA LEU A 103 14.61 6.60 6.13
C LEU A 103 15.55 5.40 6.17
N THR A 104 15.25 4.44 7.02
CA THR A 104 16.07 3.25 7.22
C THR A 104 15.34 2.03 6.67
N VAL A 105 16.01 1.27 5.81
CA VAL A 105 15.52 -0.01 5.33
C VAL A 105 16.38 -1.11 5.96
N HIS A 106 15.73 -2.01 6.69
CA HIS A 106 16.38 -3.10 7.40
C HIS A 106 16.04 -4.43 6.71
N PHE A 107 17.07 -5.18 6.34
CA PHE A 107 16.98 -6.48 5.73
C PHE A 107 17.47 -7.54 6.70
N CYS A 108 16.71 -8.57 6.97
CA CYS A 108 17.02 -9.55 8.00
C CYS A 108 16.73 -10.98 7.56
N ASN A 109 17.70 -11.87 7.80
CA ASN A 109 17.59 -13.32 7.77
C ASN A 109 18.04 -13.86 9.13
N LYS A 110 18.05 -15.19 9.26
CA LYS A 110 18.57 -15.84 10.47
C LYS A 110 20.01 -15.48 10.77
N ASP A 111 20.84 -15.37 9.73
CA ASP A 111 22.29 -15.21 9.85
C ASP A 111 22.83 -13.87 9.36
N GLU A 112 21.98 -13.04 8.74
CA GLU A 112 22.42 -11.81 8.11
C GLU A 112 21.49 -10.64 8.46
N GLU A 113 22.06 -9.47 8.70
CA GLU A 113 21.35 -8.21 8.86
C GLU A 113 22.06 -7.11 8.08
N TYR A 114 21.29 -6.36 7.29
CA TYR A 114 21.81 -5.22 6.54
C TYR A 114 20.89 -4.03 6.69
N TYR A 115 21.48 -2.84 6.67
CA TYR A 115 20.76 -1.57 6.75
C TYR A 115 21.12 -0.68 5.58
N THR A 116 20.14 -0.01 5.03
CA THR A 116 20.34 1.05 4.03
C THR A 116 19.69 2.32 4.54
N TYR A 117 20.38 3.44 4.45
CA TYR A 117 19.93 4.74 4.95
C TYR A 117 19.74 5.72 3.82
N LEU A 118 18.64 6.48 3.86
CA LEU A 118 18.32 7.54 2.92
C LEU A 118 18.20 8.87 3.65
N PRO A 119 19.32 9.55 3.95
CA PRO A 119 19.29 10.75 4.79
C PRO A 119 18.75 11.99 4.09
N HIS A 120 18.87 12.08 2.76
CA HIS A 120 18.53 13.29 2.03
C HIS A 120 17.05 13.45 1.66
N PHE A 121 16.26 12.42 1.85
CA PHE A 121 14.82 12.44 1.49
C PHE A 121 13.90 12.71 2.67
N SER A 122 14.46 12.98 3.83
CA SER A 122 13.69 13.06 5.08
C SER A 122 13.96 14.32 5.88
N LYS A 123 14.41 15.38 5.25
CA LYS A 123 14.53 16.68 5.91
C LYS A 123 13.15 17.19 6.27
N LYS A 124 13.05 17.86 7.42
CA LYS A 124 11.80 18.38 7.94
C LYS A 124 11.02 19.25 6.95
N ASP A 125 11.73 19.91 6.03
CA ASP A 125 11.15 20.79 5.01
C ASP A 125 10.96 20.12 3.66
N ASP A 126 11.35 18.85 3.52
CA ASP A 126 11.14 18.09 2.31
C ASP A 126 9.74 17.50 2.26
N SER A 127 9.13 17.55 1.08
CA SER A 127 7.79 17.00 0.86
C SER A 127 7.77 15.46 0.67
N HIS A 128 8.92 14.79 0.89
CA HIS A 128 9.02 13.34 0.70
C HIS A 128 8.69 12.57 1.98
N PHE A 129 7.97 11.47 1.81
CA PHE A 129 7.61 10.54 2.90
C PHE A 129 6.83 11.19 4.04
N THR A 130 6.14 12.27 3.76
CA THR A 130 5.40 13.03 4.79
C THR A 130 4.21 12.27 5.36
N SER A 131 3.66 11.32 4.60
CA SER A 131 2.53 10.50 5.04
C SER A 131 2.94 9.32 5.92
N MET A 132 4.24 9.02 6.01
CA MET A 132 4.74 8.03 6.94
C MET A 132 4.83 8.63 8.34
N GLU A 133 4.38 7.88 9.34
CA GLU A 133 4.57 8.28 10.72
C GLU A 133 6.01 8.06 11.15
N ALA A 134 6.58 9.05 11.85
CA ALA A 134 7.94 8.96 12.36
C ALA A 134 8.06 7.83 13.40
N ASP A 135 9.16 7.12 13.32
CA ASP A 135 9.54 6.05 14.27
C ASP A 135 8.58 4.86 14.32
N LYS A 136 7.73 4.72 13.30
CA LYS A 136 6.87 3.54 13.13
C LYS A 136 7.50 2.57 12.15
N ILE A 137 7.47 1.29 12.50
CA ILE A 137 7.99 0.21 11.65
C ILE A 137 6.92 -0.19 10.63
N TYR A 138 7.27 -0.12 9.34
CA TYR A 138 6.40 -0.53 8.25
C TYR A 138 6.96 -1.76 7.55
N SER A 139 6.05 -2.67 7.16
CA SER A 139 6.41 -3.72 6.19
C SER A 139 6.29 -3.16 4.77
N PRO A 140 6.96 -3.78 3.78
CA PRO A 140 6.78 -3.37 2.39
C PRO A 140 5.32 -3.42 1.92
N ALA A 141 4.58 -4.43 2.38
CA ALA A 141 3.18 -4.59 2.03
C ALA A 141 2.32 -3.42 2.54
N GLU A 142 2.57 -2.94 3.75
CA GLU A 142 1.86 -1.79 4.32
C GLU A 142 2.10 -0.51 3.51
N LEU A 143 3.26 -0.39 2.87
CA LEU A 143 3.62 0.75 2.03
C LEU A 143 3.21 0.56 0.56
N GLY A 144 2.54 -0.54 0.23
CA GLY A 144 2.14 -0.84 -1.12
C GLY A 144 3.25 -1.34 -2.02
N LEU A 145 4.37 -1.75 -1.42
CA LEU A 145 5.48 -2.38 -2.13
C LEU A 145 5.23 -3.85 -2.26
N PHE A 146 5.39 -4.62 -3.16
CA PHE A 146 5.14 -6.08 -3.23
C PHE A 146 3.71 -6.50 -2.89
N VAL A 147 2.73 -5.72 -3.31
CA VAL A 147 1.34 -6.13 -3.12
C VAL A 147 1.08 -7.45 -3.85
N ARG A 148 1.93 -7.76 -4.84
CA ARG A 148 1.89 -9.03 -5.55
C ARG A 148 3.22 -9.50 -6.04
N GLU A 149 3.42 -10.79 -5.92
CA GLU A 149 4.38 -11.49 -6.73
C GLU A 149 3.68 -11.95 -8.02
N ALA A 150 4.21 -11.51 -9.13
CA ALA A 150 3.75 -11.99 -10.43
C ALA A 150 4.17 -13.46 -10.60
#